data_897afcbe904b976908ec5e652463cc5d
#
_entry.id   897afcbe904b976908ec5e652463cc5d
#
_cell.length_a   1.000
_cell.length_b   1.000
_cell.length_c   1.000
_cell.angle_alpha   90.00
_cell.angle_beta   90.00
_cell.angle_gamma   90.00
#
_symmetry.space_group_name_H-M   'P 1'
#
loop_
_entity.id
_entity.type
_entity.pdbx_description
1 polymer ?
#
loop_
_entity_poly.entity_id
_entity_poly.type
_entity_poly.pdbx_seq_one_letter_code
_entity_poly.pdbx_strand_id
1 'polypeptide(L)'
;MAAASDLPHAVCVELARAAVADGAQAYAEPAAVERALQFRRTLLSPVINATGVLLHTNLGRAPLAFAHPPQAINVEFDLSSGERGSRQQAVGGLLATLCAAEAAMVVNNGAAAVLLVLAALADGRQVLVSRGESVEIGGGFRVPDVMEQSGAQLVDVGTTNRTRLGDYSKALARK
;
A
#
# COMPACT_ATOMS: atom_id res chain seq x y z
N MET A 1 26.11 -24.36 5.04
CA MET A 1 26.65 -23.31 4.13
C MET A 1 25.77 -23.10 2.88
N ALA A 2 25.33 -24.12 2.12
CA ALA A 2 24.49 -23.91 0.93
C ALA A 2 23.17 -23.15 1.17
N ALA A 3 22.53 -23.34 2.31
CA ALA A 3 21.26 -22.67 2.66
C ALA A 3 21.39 -21.15 2.97
N ALA A 4 22.61 -20.67 3.20
CA ALA A 4 22.90 -19.26 3.49
C ALA A 4 23.54 -18.53 2.28
N SER A 5 23.81 -19.26 1.16
CA SER A 5 24.57 -18.71 0.03
C SER A 5 23.90 -17.56 -0.70
N ASP A 6 22.59 -17.40 -0.55
CA ASP A 6 21.80 -16.35 -1.25
C ASP A 6 21.57 -15.12 -0.35
N LEU A 7 22.00 -15.18 0.92
CA LEU A 7 21.89 -14.01 1.81
C LEU A 7 23.10 -13.08 1.63
N PRO A 8 22.91 -11.76 1.74
CA PRO A 8 24.02 -10.81 1.72
C PRO A 8 25.04 -11.16 2.81
N HIS A 9 26.34 -11.01 2.51
CA HIS A 9 27.43 -11.36 3.43
C HIS A 9 27.28 -10.69 4.81
N ALA A 10 26.88 -9.43 4.86
CA ALA A 10 26.65 -8.70 6.11
C ALA A 10 25.60 -9.39 7.00
N VAL A 11 24.51 -9.89 6.40
CA VAL A 11 23.46 -10.62 7.13
C VAL A 11 24.01 -11.94 7.67
N CYS A 12 24.78 -12.69 6.88
CA CYS A 12 25.39 -13.93 7.32
C CYS A 12 26.34 -13.71 8.51
N VAL A 13 27.11 -12.61 8.48
CA VAL A 13 28.03 -12.24 9.57
C VAL A 13 27.26 -11.95 10.86
N GLU A 14 26.17 -11.17 10.78
CA GLU A 14 25.36 -10.85 11.98
C GLU A 14 24.68 -12.10 12.56
N LEU A 15 24.15 -12.97 11.73
CA LEU A 15 23.53 -14.22 12.18
C LEU A 15 24.55 -15.16 12.83
N ALA A 16 25.79 -15.21 12.30
CA ALA A 16 26.88 -15.97 12.88
C ALA A 16 27.33 -15.39 14.23
N ARG A 17 27.48 -14.06 14.34
CA ARG A 17 27.83 -13.39 15.60
C ARG A 17 26.77 -13.64 16.68
N ALA A 18 25.50 -13.57 16.34
CA ALA A 18 24.40 -13.85 17.24
C ALA A 18 24.44 -15.33 17.73
N ALA A 19 24.76 -16.27 16.84
CA ALA A 19 24.90 -17.68 17.22
C ALA A 19 26.05 -17.92 18.23
N VAL A 20 27.15 -17.21 18.05
CA VAL A 20 28.31 -17.27 18.98
C VAL A 20 28.00 -16.62 20.33
N ALA A 21 27.31 -15.46 20.31
CA ALA A 21 26.97 -14.71 21.52
C ALA A 21 26.03 -15.48 22.46
N ASP A 22 25.14 -16.33 21.91
CA ASP A 22 24.22 -17.17 22.68
C ASP A 22 24.91 -18.42 23.30
N GLY A 23 26.22 -18.47 23.31
CA GLY A 23 26.98 -19.55 23.95
C GLY A 23 27.13 -20.82 23.11
N ALA A 24 26.76 -20.77 21.83
CA ALA A 24 26.84 -21.91 20.91
C ALA A 24 28.27 -22.16 20.36
N GLN A 25 29.35 -21.79 21.10
CA GLN A 25 30.70 -21.87 20.57
C GLN A 25 31.09 -23.23 20.00
N ALA A 26 30.65 -24.32 20.63
CA ALA A 26 30.91 -25.69 20.15
C ALA A 26 30.03 -26.08 18.95
N TYR A 27 28.93 -25.38 18.72
CA TYR A 27 27.92 -25.65 17.66
C TYR A 27 27.57 -24.39 16.89
N ALA A 28 28.46 -23.42 16.80
CA ALA A 28 28.18 -22.10 16.19
C ALA A 28 27.77 -22.22 14.72
N GLU A 29 28.37 -23.13 13.96
CA GLU A 29 28.03 -23.32 12.53
C GLU A 29 26.61 -23.88 12.36
N PRO A 30 26.17 -24.97 12.98
CA PRO A 30 24.78 -25.43 12.90
C PRO A 30 23.78 -24.39 13.39
N ALA A 31 24.09 -23.70 14.50
CA ALA A 31 23.20 -22.64 15.01
C ALA A 31 23.09 -21.44 14.05
N ALA A 32 24.18 -21.05 13.42
CA ALA A 32 24.17 -19.98 12.40
C ALA A 32 23.39 -20.41 11.16
N VAL A 33 23.49 -21.64 10.71
CA VAL A 33 22.71 -22.17 9.57
C VAL A 33 21.22 -22.19 9.91
N GLU A 34 20.84 -22.65 11.10
CA GLU A 34 19.43 -22.65 11.53
C GLU A 34 18.87 -21.22 11.58
N ARG A 35 19.62 -20.26 12.13
CA ARG A 35 19.23 -18.85 12.13
C ARG A 35 19.11 -18.29 10.72
N ALA A 36 19.98 -18.66 9.79
CA ALA A 36 19.90 -18.26 8.40
C ALA A 36 18.64 -18.82 7.72
N LEU A 37 18.29 -20.08 8.01
CA LEU A 37 17.05 -20.68 7.50
C LEU A 37 15.80 -20.02 8.08
N GLN A 38 15.79 -19.70 9.37
CA GLN A 38 14.70 -18.95 10.02
C GLN A 38 14.59 -17.55 9.44
N PHE A 39 15.70 -16.83 9.27
CA PHE A 39 15.70 -15.52 8.65
C PHE A 39 15.15 -15.57 7.21
N ARG A 40 15.56 -16.55 6.40
CA ARG A 40 15.01 -16.73 5.05
C ARG A 40 13.50 -16.91 5.04
N ARG A 41 12.91 -17.58 6.03
CA ARG A 41 11.45 -17.73 6.15
C ARG A 41 10.72 -16.40 6.41
N THR A 42 11.44 -15.38 6.88
CA THR A 42 10.87 -14.02 7.04
C THR A 42 10.91 -13.20 5.76
N LEU A 43 11.68 -13.62 4.76
CA LEU A 43 11.79 -12.93 3.47
C LEU A 43 10.61 -13.27 2.56
N LEU A 44 10.34 -12.37 1.63
CA LEU A 44 9.33 -12.61 0.60
C LEU A 44 9.69 -13.83 -0.24
N SER A 45 8.78 -14.77 -0.33
CA SER A 45 8.96 -16.02 -1.06
C SER A 45 7.72 -16.32 -1.90
N PRO A 46 7.86 -16.95 -3.07
CA PRO A 46 6.72 -17.42 -3.84
C PRO A 46 5.86 -18.39 -3.03
N VAL A 47 4.55 -18.23 -3.09
CA VAL A 47 3.58 -19.10 -2.44
C VAL A 47 2.49 -19.51 -3.42
N ILE A 48 1.84 -20.63 -3.15
CA ILE A 48 0.67 -21.08 -3.90
C ILE A 48 -0.58 -20.47 -3.23
N ASN A 49 -1.32 -19.65 -3.97
CA ASN A 49 -2.58 -19.10 -3.48
C ASN A 49 -3.69 -20.15 -3.62
N ALA A 50 -3.99 -20.84 -2.52
CA ALA A 50 -5.08 -21.80 -2.43
C ALA A 50 -6.27 -21.27 -1.60
N THR A 51 -6.40 -19.96 -1.42
CA THR A 51 -7.41 -19.33 -0.58
C THR A 51 -8.78 -19.20 -1.25
N GLY A 52 -8.85 -19.32 -2.57
CA GLY A 52 -10.05 -19.01 -3.35
C GLY A 52 -10.23 -17.49 -3.61
N VAL A 53 -9.38 -16.63 -3.08
CA VAL A 53 -9.42 -15.17 -3.27
C VAL A 53 -8.28 -14.75 -4.18
N LEU A 54 -8.59 -14.31 -5.42
CA LEU A 54 -7.58 -13.95 -6.42
C LEU A 54 -6.68 -12.79 -5.97
N LEU A 55 -7.27 -11.76 -5.36
CA LEU A 55 -6.57 -10.55 -4.91
C LEU A 55 -6.42 -10.54 -3.38
N HIS A 56 -5.84 -11.61 -2.83
CA HIS A 56 -5.70 -11.78 -1.39
C HIS A 56 -4.71 -10.75 -0.82
N THR A 57 -5.15 -9.97 0.19
CA THR A 57 -4.36 -8.88 0.77
C THR A 57 -3.04 -9.33 1.37
N ASN A 58 -3.02 -10.49 2.04
CA ASN A 58 -1.81 -11.05 2.66
C ASN A 58 -0.84 -11.65 1.64
N LEU A 59 -1.27 -11.84 0.39
CA LEU A 59 -0.46 -12.41 -0.70
C LEU A 59 -0.05 -11.36 -1.74
N GLY A 60 -0.05 -10.09 -1.36
CA GLY A 60 0.42 -9.00 -2.21
C GLY A 60 -0.59 -8.51 -3.25
N ARG A 61 -1.84 -8.99 -3.21
CA ARG A 61 -2.90 -8.69 -4.19
C ARG A 61 -2.56 -9.20 -5.61
N ALA A 62 -2.69 -8.33 -6.63
CA ALA A 62 -2.40 -8.72 -8.01
C ALA A 62 -0.88 -8.89 -8.24
N PRO A 63 -0.42 -10.04 -8.74
CA PRO A 63 0.96 -10.19 -9.17
C PRO A 63 1.26 -9.20 -10.31
N LEU A 64 2.41 -8.54 -10.25
CA LEU A 64 2.89 -7.64 -11.28
C LEU A 64 4.04 -8.29 -12.05
N ALA A 65 3.79 -8.67 -13.29
CA ALA A 65 4.80 -9.23 -14.20
C ALA A 65 5.55 -8.12 -14.95
N PHE A 66 6.12 -7.16 -14.20
CA PHE A 66 6.88 -6.06 -14.79
C PHE A 66 8.33 -6.09 -14.32
N ALA A 67 9.26 -6.16 -15.29
CA ALA A 67 10.68 -5.97 -15.03
C ALA A 67 11.04 -4.53 -15.41
N HIS A 68 11.56 -3.76 -14.44
CA HIS A 68 12.09 -2.43 -14.72
C HIS A 68 13.36 -2.57 -15.58
N PRO A 69 13.43 -1.97 -16.76
CA PRO A 69 14.65 -1.98 -17.56
C PRO A 69 15.78 -1.26 -16.80
N PRO A 70 17.02 -1.80 -16.81
CA PRO A 70 18.16 -1.19 -16.09
C PRO A 70 18.71 0.03 -16.85
N GLN A 71 17.86 1.01 -17.11
CA GLN A 71 18.17 2.21 -17.88
C GLN A 71 17.66 3.45 -17.18
N ALA A 72 18.29 4.58 -17.40
CA ALA A 72 17.77 5.87 -17.00
C ALA A 72 16.50 6.18 -17.81
N ILE A 73 15.48 6.68 -17.15
CA ILE A 73 14.20 7.08 -17.75
C ILE A 73 13.86 8.51 -17.37
N ASN A 74 13.09 9.17 -18.19
CA ASN A 74 12.72 10.59 -18.06
C ASN A 74 11.60 10.84 -17.04
N VAL A 75 11.77 10.37 -15.79
CA VAL A 75 10.73 10.48 -14.74
C VAL A 75 10.35 11.94 -14.44
N GLU A 76 11.33 12.83 -14.37
CA GLU A 76 11.14 14.28 -14.11
C GLU A 76 11.86 15.12 -15.18
N PHE A 77 11.96 14.62 -16.39
CA PHE A 77 12.61 15.31 -17.48
C PHE A 77 11.70 15.38 -18.70
N ASP A 78 11.39 16.58 -19.18
CA ASP A 78 10.59 16.78 -20.37
C ASP A 78 11.52 16.73 -21.60
N LEU A 79 11.30 15.71 -22.43
CA LEU A 79 12.10 15.50 -23.64
C LEU A 79 11.87 16.56 -24.72
N SER A 80 10.77 17.29 -24.69
CA SER A 80 10.43 18.31 -25.68
C SER A 80 11.07 19.65 -25.39
N SER A 81 11.14 20.05 -24.13
CA SER A 81 11.74 21.31 -23.69
C SER A 81 13.20 21.17 -23.24
N GLY A 82 13.64 19.97 -22.88
CA GLY A 82 14.94 19.72 -22.28
C GLY A 82 15.04 20.20 -20.82
N GLU A 83 13.92 20.48 -20.17
CA GLU A 83 13.86 21.01 -18.82
C GLU A 83 13.30 19.99 -17.82
N ARG A 84 13.32 20.36 -16.53
CA ARG A 84 12.71 19.55 -15.48
C ARG A 84 11.19 19.54 -15.62
N GLY A 85 10.60 18.36 -15.79
CA GLY A 85 9.16 18.14 -15.84
C GLY A 85 8.59 17.61 -14.51
N SER A 86 7.28 17.42 -14.48
CA SER A 86 6.58 16.79 -13.35
C SER A 86 6.57 15.27 -13.50
N ARG A 87 6.91 14.55 -12.43
CA ARG A 87 6.80 13.07 -12.37
C ARG A 87 5.38 12.57 -12.58
N GLN A 88 4.36 13.39 -12.35
CA GLN A 88 2.95 13.05 -12.57
C GLN A 88 2.50 13.21 -14.02
N GLN A 89 3.27 13.94 -14.85
CA GLN A 89 2.83 14.35 -16.18
C GLN A 89 2.49 13.18 -17.11
N ALA A 90 3.42 12.24 -17.25
CA ALA A 90 3.23 11.12 -18.18
C ALA A 90 2.07 10.19 -17.75
N VAL A 91 2.07 9.77 -16.48
CA VAL A 91 1.07 8.84 -15.95
C VAL A 91 -0.27 9.53 -15.74
N GLY A 92 -0.26 10.78 -15.25
CA GLY A 92 -1.47 11.57 -15.07
C GLY A 92 -2.18 11.85 -16.38
N GLY A 93 -1.46 12.25 -17.44
CA GLY A 93 -2.02 12.46 -18.77
C GLY A 93 -2.63 11.20 -19.38
N LEU A 94 -1.94 10.05 -19.25
CA LEU A 94 -2.45 8.76 -19.70
C LEU A 94 -3.74 8.37 -18.97
N LEU A 95 -3.78 8.48 -17.65
CA LEU A 95 -4.95 8.15 -16.85
C LEU A 95 -6.13 9.11 -17.11
N ALA A 96 -5.87 10.40 -17.26
CA ALA A 96 -6.89 11.37 -17.60
C ALA A 96 -7.59 10.97 -18.92
N THR A 97 -6.80 10.58 -19.92
CA THR A 97 -7.34 10.10 -21.22
C THR A 97 -8.15 8.81 -21.06
N LEU A 98 -7.63 7.81 -20.33
CA LEU A 98 -8.31 6.52 -20.15
C LEU A 98 -9.61 6.63 -19.33
N CYS A 99 -9.67 7.58 -18.40
CA CYS A 99 -10.82 7.79 -17.52
C CYS A 99 -11.78 8.88 -18.05
N ALA A 100 -11.49 9.48 -19.21
CA ALA A 100 -12.22 10.64 -19.75
C ALA A 100 -12.36 11.77 -18.70
N ALA A 101 -11.29 12.05 -17.96
CA ALA A 101 -11.20 13.09 -16.93
C ALA A 101 -10.35 14.26 -17.40
N GLU A 102 -10.56 15.46 -16.82
CA GLU A 102 -9.75 16.65 -17.13
C GLU A 102 -8.31 16.51 -16.65
N ALA A 103 -8.11 15.85 -15.53
CA ALA A 103 -6.79 15.60 -14.94
C ALA A 103 -6.80 14.31 -14.11
N ALA A 104 -5.61 13.76 -13.88
CA ALA A 104 -5.42 12.62 -12.99
C ALA A 104 -4.09 12.70 -12.24
N MET A 105 -4.06 12.13 -11.05
CA MET A 105 -2.87 12.02 -10.22
C MET A 105 -2.76 10.61 -9.67
N VAL A 106 -1.54 10.09 -9.60
CA VAL A 106 -1.25 8.78 -8.98
C VAL A 106 -0.65 8.99 -7.61
N VAL A 107 -1.19 8.27 -6.64
CA VAL A 107 -0.67 8.17 -5.27
C VAL A 107 -0.37 6.72 -4.94
N ASN A 108 0.32 6.47 -3.84
CA ASN A 108 0.86 5.16 -3.49
C ASN A 108 -0.21 4.08 -3.17
N ASN A 109 -1.43 4.48 -2.77
CA ASN A 109 -2.53 3.54 -2.49
C ASN A 109 -3.89 4.26 -2.43
N GLY A 110 -4.98 3.48 -2.36
CA GLY A 110 -6.34 4.02 -2.29
C GLY A 110 -6.63 4.85 -1.03
N ALA A 111 -6.04 4.51 0.11
CA ALA A 111 -6.20 5.29 1.34
C ALA A 111 -5.62 6.70 1.18
N ALA A 112 -4.43 6.82 0.59
CA ALA A 112 -3.81 8.10 0.28
C ALA A 112 -4.65 8.90 -0.74
N ALA A 113 -5.29 8.24 -1.70
CA ALA A 113 -6.18 8.88 -2.65
C ALA A 113 -7.40 9.49 -1.95
N VAL A 114 -8.07 8.73 -1.08
CA VAL A 114 -9.23 9.21 -0.31
C VAL A 114 -8.83 10.37 0.61
N LEU A 115 -7.73 10.22 1.36
CA LEU A 115 -7.22 11.26 2.25
C LEU A 115 -6.93 12.56 1.48
N LEU A 116 -6.24 12.47 0.35
CA LEU A 116 -5.90 13.62 -0.47
C LEU A 116 -7.14 14.36 -1.00
N VAL A 117 -8.10 13.61 -1.54
CA VAL A 117 -9.36 14.19 -2.06
C VAL A 117 -10.13 14.89 -0.95
N LEU A 118 -10.26 14.26 0.21
CA LEU A 118 -11.00 14.84 1.33
C LEU A 118 -10.28 16.07 1.93
N ALA A 119 -8.97 16.01 2.10
CA ALA A 119 -8.20 17.15 2.57
C ALA A 119 -8.26 18.35 1.61
N ALA A 120 -8.29 18.09 0.30
CA ALA A 120 -8.37 19.16 -0.69
C ALA A 120 -9.77 19.78 -0.83
N LEU A 121 -10.84 18.98 -0.66
CA LEU A 121 -12.21 19.40 -0.99
C LEU A 121 -13.13 19.58 0.22
N ALA A 122 -12.81 18.94 1.34
CA ALA A 122 -13.72 18.79 2.48
C ALA A 122 -13.09 19.13 3.85
N ASP A 123 -11.91 19.73 3.90
CA ASP A 123 -11.33 20.22 5.16
C ASP A 123 -12.31 21.16 5.88
N GLY A 124 -12.61 20.86 7.14
CA GLY A 124 -13.60 21.58 7.95
C GLY A 124 -15.05 21.41 7.52
N ARG A 125 -15.36 20.58 6.52
CA ARG A 125 -16.70 20.37 5.98
C ARG A 125 -17.26 19.00 6.33
N GLN A 126 -18.58 18.87 6.24
CA GLN A 126 -19.26 17.59 6.40
C GLN A 126 -19.13 16.73 5.13
N VAL A 127 -18.85 15.46 5.34
CA VAL A 127 -18.81 14.42 4.28
C VAL A 127 -19.80 13.33 4.65
N LEU A 128 -20.78 13.12 3.77
CA LEU A 128 -21.78 12.08 3.95
C LEU A 128 -21.24 10.74 3.46
N VAL A 129 -21.26 9.75 4.34
CA VAL A 129 -20.82 8.38 4.02
C VAL A 129 -21.92 7.37 4.36
N SER A 130 -22.11 6.40 3.49
CA SER A 130 -23.01 5.27 3.82
C SER A 130 -22.46 4.50 5.00
N ARG A 131 -23.27 4.29 6.04
CA ARG A 131 -22.88 3.52 7.23
C ARG A 131 -22.41 2.11 6.89
N GLY A 132 -22.95 1.49 5.84
CA GLY A 132 -22.49 0.19 5.35
C GLY A 132 -21.10 0.20 4.73
N GLU A 133 -20.56 1.38 4.41
CA GLU A 133 -19.23 1.57 3.83
C GLU A 133 -18.19 2.07 4.84
N SER A 134 -18.62 2.38 6.07
CA SER A 134 -17.74 2.71 7.20
C SER A 134 -17.13 1.43 7.78
N VAL A 135 -16.22 0.81 7.01
CA VAL A 135 -15.68 -0.52 7.29
C VAL A 135 -14.23 -0.46 7.77
N GLU A 136 -13.82 -1.51 8.47
CA GLU A 136 -12.42 -1.81 8.72
C GLU A 136 -11.89 -2.75 7.63
N ILE A 137 -10.82 -2.34 6.95
CA ILE A 137 -10.19 -3.08 5.87
C ILE A 137 -8.87 -3.66 6.39
N GLY A 138 -8.85 -4.82 6.96
CA GLY A 138 -7.64 -5.54 7.38
C GLY A 138 -6.51 -4.72 8.04
N GLY A 139 -5.82 -5.32 9.00
CA GLY A 139 -4.67 -4.66 9.66
C GLY A 139 -5.03 -3.46 10.55
N GLY A 140 -6.29 -3.33 10.98
CA GLY A 140 -6.74 -2.21 11.82
C GLY A 140 -6.98 -0.90 11.05
N PHE A 141 -6.96 -0.93 9.71
CA PHE A 141 -7.26 0.22 8.88
C PHE A 141 -8.77 0.46 8.84
N ARG A 142 -9.23 1.52 9.48
CA ARG A 142 -10.63 1.96 9.49
C ARG A 142 -10.83 3.13 8.56
N VAL A 143 -11.78 2.99 7.63
CA VAL A 143 -12.10 4.06 6.68
C VAL A 143 -12.49 5.37 7.40
N PRO A 144 -13.34 5.36 8.45
CA PRO A 144 -13.65 6.58 9.19
C PRO A 144 -12.43 7.30 9.77
N ASP A 145 -11.50 6.56 10.39
CA ASP A 145 -10.31 7.15 11.03
C ASP A 145 -9.42 7.87 10.00
N VAL A 146 -9.32 7.32 8.79
CA VAL A 146 -8.56 7.96 7.70
C VAL A 146 -9.28 9.20 7.17
N MET A 147 -10.60 9.13 7.07
CA MET A 147 -11.38 10.29 6.64
C MET A 147 -11.28 11.43 7.65
N GLU A 148 -11.34 11.16 8.95
CA GLU A 148 -11.16 12.16 10.01
C GLU A 148 -9.79 12.84 9.96
N GLN A 149 -8.72 12.10 9.59
CA GLN A 149 -7.38 12.67 9.42
C GLN A 149 -7.30 13.73 8.30
N SER A 150 -8.28 13.77 7.41
CA SER A 150 -8.36 14.80 6.36
C SER A 150 -8.87 16.16 6.82
N GLY A 151 -9.31 16.28 8.08
CA GLY A 151 -10.03 17.45 8.60
C GLY A 151 -11.52 17.48 8.28
N ALA A 152 -12.02 16.48 7.52
CA ALA A 152 -13.45 16.36 7.21
C ALA A 152 -14.25 15.85 8.42
N GLN A 153 -15.49 16.29 8.53
CA GLN A 153 -16.45 15.83 9.54
C GLN A 153 -17.35 14.76 8.95
N LEU A 154 -17.17 13.50 9.39
CA LEU A 154 -18.00 12.40 8.90
C LEU A 154 -19.42 12.50 9.40
N VAL A 155 -20.36 12.26 8.49
CA VAL A 155 -21.78 12.11 8.79
C VAL A 155 -22.29 10.81 8.19
N ASP A 156 -22.53 9.83 9.04
CA ASP A 156 -23.11 8.54 8.64
C ASP A 156 -24.53 8.68 8.17
N VAL A 157 -24.85 8.10 7.01
CA VAL A 157 -26.19 8.04 6.45
C VAL A 157 -26.66 6.61 6.19
N GLY A 158 -27.95 6.38 6.28
CA GLY A 158 -28.55 5.05 6.08
C GLY A 158 -28.29 4.07 7.22
N THR A 159 -28.25 2.80 6.90
CA THR A 159 -28.04 1.67 7.83
C THR A 159 -26.87 0.79 7.38
N THR A 160 -26.42 -0.12 8.23
CA THR A 160 -25.27 -0.99 7.96
C THR A 160 -25.45 -1.91 6.75
N ASN A 161 -26.70 -2.23 6.38
CA ASN A 161 -27.01 -3.13 5.27
C ASN A 161 -27.78 -2.47 4.14
N ARG A 162 -28.18 -1.19 4.29
CA ARG A 162 -28.95 -0.49 3.26
C ARG A 162 -28.89 1.02 3.39
N THR A 163 -28.48 1.69 2.33
CA THR A 163 -28.53 3.14 2.18
C THR A 163 -29.33 3.50 0.93
N ARG A 164 -30.19 4.49 1.04
CA ARG A 164 -31.06 4.95 -0.03
C ARG A 164 -30.79 6.42 -0.35
N LEU A 165 -31.13 6.86 -1.55
CA LEU A 165 -31.01 8.27 -1.94
C LEU A 165 -31.69 9.23 -0.93
N GLY A 166 -32.86 8.84 -0.40
CA GLY A 166 -33.57 9.60 0.63
C GLY A 166 -32.80 9.81 1.93
N ASP A 167 -31.86 8.94 2.27
CA ASP A 167 -31.03 9.10 3.47
C ASP A 167 -30.02 10.23 3.28
N TYR A 168 -29.41 10.34 2.11
CA TYR A 168 -28.56 11.47 1.73
C TYR A 168 -29.33 12.77 1.66
N SER A 169 -30.53 12.77 1.03
CA SER A 169 -31.39 13.95 0.95
C SER A 169 -31.78 14.48 2.34
N LYS A 170 -32.11 13.59 3.28
CA LYS A 170 -32.44 13.97 4.67
C LYS A 170 -31.22 14.54 5.41
N ALA A 171 -30.02 13.99 5.19
CA ALA A 171 -28.81 14.49 5.80
C ALA A 171 -28.45 15.89 5.29
N LEU A 172 -28.57 16.12 3.99
CA LEU A 172 -28.34 17.44 3.35
C LEU A 172 -29.34 18.52 3.82
N ALA A 173 -30.56 18.13 4.17
CA ALA A 173 -31.58 19.06 4.66
C ALA A 173 -31.40 19.46 6.13
N ARG A 174 -30.52 18.78 6.88
CA ARG A 174 -30.18 19.08 8.30
C ARG A 174 -29.05 20.10 8.38
N LYS A 175 -29.26 21.31 7.84
CA LYS A 175 -28.33 22.44 8.01
C LYS A 175 -28.54 23.10 9.37
#